data_510399f4e8ec4f15f35c02331d007ba4
#
_entry.id   510399f4e8ec4f15f35c02331d007ba4
#
_cell.length_a   1.000
_cell.length_b   1.000
_cell.length_c   1.000
_cell.angle_alpha   90.00
_cell.angle_beta   90.00
_cell.angle_gamma   90.00
#
_symmetry.space_group_name_H-M   'P 1'
#
loop_
_entity.id
_entity.type
_entity.pdbx_description
1 polymer ?
#
loop_
_entity_poly.entity_id
_entity_poly.type
_entity_poly.pdbx_seq_one_letter_code
_entity_poly.pdbx_strand_id
1 'polypeptide(L)'
;MKLAQVDRAIEICEEHLDATGSRGTEVEAFLTRYLLILICASFEEEIERIVIKRLSESKDPHIESFAKSALNAVFRSLKTSEIAGLLNRFSPDYKEEFHGRVAGTRAETFFNNIVLGRHFTAHSLGSNVTLGELVSFYEEGHTILDVVKEVCNITE
;
A
#
# COMPACT_ATOMS: atom_id res chain seq x y z
N MET A 1 -5.20 -5.91 7.40
CA MET A 1 -4.87 -5.00 8.53
C MET A 1 -5.13 -3.58 8.09
N LYS A 2 -6.09 -2.90 8.69
CA LYS A 2 -6.33 -1.48 8.42
C LYS A 2 -5.21 -0.62 9.00
N LEU A 3 -4.92 0.49 8.36
CA LEU A 3 -3.86 1.41 8.75
C LEU A 3 -4.48 2.62 9.45
N ALA A 4 -4.37 2.67 10.77
CA ALA A 4 -5.07 3.65 11.62
C ALA A 4 -4.89 5.12 11.18
N GLN A 5 -3.71 5.48 10.67
CA GLN A 5 -3.46 6.82 10.15
C GLN A 5 -4.25 7.12 8.86
N VAL A 6 -4.44 6.11 8.00
CA VAL A 6 -5.23 6.23 6.77
C VAL A 6 -6.71 6.32 7.10
N ASP A 7 -7.20 5.43 7.99
CA ASP A 7 -8.59 5.42 8.44
C ASP A 7 -8.96 6.78 9.03
N ARG A 8 -8.10 7.35 9.90
CA ARG A 8 -8.33 8.67 10.49
C ARG A 8 -8.30 9.80 9.46
N ALA A 9 -7.42 9.73 8.46
CA ALA A 9 -7.36 10.75 7.41
C ALA A 9 -8.61 10.69 6.50
N ILE A 10 -9.11 9.50 6.19
CA ILE A 10 -10.37 9.32 5.44
C ILE A 10 -11.52 9.97 6.22
N GLU A 11 -11.68 9.63 7.50
CA GLU A 11 -12.72 10.18 8.37
C GLU A 11 -12.69 11.73 8.39
N ILE A 12 -11.51 12.32 8.59
CA ILE A 12 -11.36 13.78 8.60
C ILE A 12 -11.77 14.41 7.25
N CYS A 13 -11.38 13.77 6.13
CA CYS A 13 -11.73 14.28 4.81
C CYS A 13 -13.24 14.22 4.57
N GLU A 14 -13.88 13.12 4.94
CA GLU A 14 -15.33 12.95 4.80
C GLU A 14 -16.10 13.93 5.67
N GLU A 15 -15.75 14.06 6.96
CA GLU A 15 -16.34 15.03 7.88
C GLU A 15 -16.23 16.47 7.35
N HIS A 16 -15.05 16.85 6.82
CA HIS A 16 -14.82 18.17 6.25
C HIS A 16 -15.72 18.44 5.03
N LEU A 17 -15.78 17.48 4.09
CA LEU A 17 -16.59 17.62 2.88
C LEU A 17 -18.07 17.75 3.18
N ASP A 18 -18.55 16.98 4.17
CA ASP A 18 -19.96 17.02 4.59
C ASP A 18 -20.28 18.32 5.33
N ALA A 19 -19.42 18.76 6.24
CA ALA A 19 -19.61 19.99 7.01
C ALA A 19 -19.59 21.25 6.13
N THR A 20 -18.80 21.25 5.04
CA THR A 20 -18.64 22.42 4.15
C THR A 20 -19.50 22.34 2.88
N GLY A 21 -20.17 21.22 2.61
CA GLY A 21 -20.90 21.00 1.36
C GLY A 21 -19.99 20.98 0.12
N SER A 22 -18.71 20.59 0.28
CA SER A 22 -17.69 20.68 -0.76
C SER A 22 -17.55 19.40 -1.60
N ARG A 23 -18.49 18.45 -1.48
CA ARG A 23 -18.51 17.27 -2.35
C ARG A 23 -18.76 17.67 -3.80
N GLY A 24 -18.09 17.00 -4.74
CA GLY A 24 -18.15 17.30 -6.16
C GLY A 24 -17.37 18.55 -6.59
N THR A 25 -16.60 19.16 -5.70
CA THR A 25 -15.80 20.35 -5.98
C THR A 25 -14.31 20.04 -6.12
N GLU A 26 -13.51 21.08 -6.47
CA GLU A 26 -12.05 20.96 -6.50
C GLU A 26 -11.47 20.61 -5.12
N VAL A 27 -12.15 20.97 -4.01
CA VAL A 27 -11.72 20.62 -2.65
C VAL A 27 -11.72 19.12 -2.47
N GLU A 28 -12.79 18.42 -2.88
CA GLU A 28 -12.82 16.96 -2.85
C GLU A 28 -11.71 16.36 -3.71
N ALA A 29 -11.47 16.89 -4.90
CA ALA A 29 -10.41 16.42 -5.77
C ALA A 29 -9.01 16.57 -5.14
N PHE A 30 -8.74 17.66 -4.42
CA PHE A 30 -7.48 17.86 -3.68
C PHE A 30 -7.34 16.87 -2.52
N LEU A 31 -8.39 16.67 -1.73
CA LEU A 31 -8.39 15.74 -0.61
C LEU A 31 -8.22 14.29 -1.08
N THR A 32 -8.88 13.91 -2.18
CA THR A 32 -8.73 12.60 -2.81
C THR A 32 -7.27 12.32 -3.22
N ARG A 33 -6.62 13.32 -3.83
CA ARG A 33 -5.19 13.20 -4.19
C ARG A 33 -4.28 13.07 -2.97
N TYR A 34 -4.53 13.86 -1.93
CA TYR A 34 -3.80 13.75 -0.68
C TYR A 34 -3.93 12.37 -0.07
N LEU A 35 -5.16 11.84 0.03
CA LEU A 35 -5.42 10.51 0.55
C LEU A 35 -4.76 9.41 -0.30
N LEU A 36 -4.81 9.54 -1.62
CA LEU A 36 -4.15 8.59 -2.52
C LEU A 36 -2.64 8.50 -2.24
N ILE A 37 -1.97 9.65 -2.08
CA ILE A 37 -0.54 9.70 -1.76
C ILE A 37 -0.28 9.10 -0.37
N LEU A 38 -1.11 9.44 0.62
CA LEU A 38 -1.00 8.92 1.97
C LEU A 38 -1.17 7.40 2.01
N ILE A 39 -2.17 6.85 1.33
CA ILE A 39 -2.41 5.40 1.26
C ILE A 39 -1.21 4.69 0.63
N CYS A 40 -0.70 5.18 -0.51
CA CYS A 40 0.47 4.61 -1.16
C CYS A 40 1.69 4.60 -0.23
N ALA A 41 2.00 5.73 0.40
CA ALA A 41 3.13 5.84 1.32
C ALA A 41 2.97 4.88 2.51
N SER A 42 1.76 4.77 3.06
CA SER A 42 1.46 3.86 4.17
C SER A 42 1.57 2.39 3.78
N PHE A 43 1.20 2.03 2.55
CA PHE A 43 1.40 0.67 2.03
C PHE A 43 2.89 0.35 1.88
N GLU A 44 3.67 1.26 1.30
CA GLU A 44 5.12 1.11 1.14
C GLU A 44 5.80 0.93 2.51
N GLU A 45 5.48 1.79 3.49
CA GLU A 45 6.01 1.74 4.85
C GLU A 45 5.67 0.42 5.56
N GLU A 46 4.43 -0.04 5.43
CA GLU A 46 4.00 -1.29 6.07
C GLU A 46 4.68 -2.53 5.46
N ILE A 47 4.83 -2.59 4.14
CA ILE A 47 5.56 -3.67 3.47
C ILE A 47 7.03 -3.65 3.89
N GLU A 48 7.66 -2.46 3.94
CA GLU A 48 9.02 -2.30 4.44
C GLU A 48 9.15 -2.82 5.88
N ARG A 49 8.22 -2.46 6.76
CA ARG A 49 8.17 -2.91 8.15
C ARG A 49 8.10 -4.44 8.26
N ILE A 50 7.22 -5.08 7.46
CA ILE A 50 7.08 -6.54 7.42
C ILE A 50 8.40 -7.19 6.99
N VAL A 51 9.00 -6.69 5.92
CA VAL A 51 10.25 -7.23 5.37
C VAL A 51 11.41 -7.06 6.36
N ILE A 52 11.55 -5.88 6.98
CA ILE A 52 12.58 -5.64 8.00
C ILE A 52 12.37 -6.57 9.20
N LYS A 53 11.12 -6.74 9.66
CA LYS A 53 10.81 -7.66 10.75
C LYS A 53 11.22 -9.09 10.40
N ARG A 54 10.95 -9.56 9.19
CA ARG A 54 11.38 -10.88 8.71
C ARG A 54 12.90 -11.03 8.69
N LEU A 55 13.61 -10.00 8.27
CA LEU A 55 15.07 -10.02 8.22
C LEU A 55 15.70 -10.02 9.62
N SER A 56 15.10 -9.31 10.57
CA SER A 56 15.59 -9.26 11.96
C SER A 56 15.51 -10.61 12.68
N GLU A 57 14.69 -11.53 12.21
CA GLU A 57 14.61 -12.90 12.72
C GLU A 57 15.90 -13.70 12.48
N SER A 58 16.77 -13.28 11.53
CA SER A 58 18.09 -13.88 11.33
C SER A 58 19.02 -13.70 12.53
N LYS A 59 18.73 -12.71 13.40
CA LYS A 59 19.55 -12.31 14.55
C LYS A 59 20.97 -11.90 14.19
N ASP A 60 21.24 -11.61 12.93
CA ASP A 60 22.53 -11.11 12.45
C ASP A 60 22.40 -9.61 12.12
N PRO A 61 22.99 -8.71 12.95
CA PRO A 61 22.86 -7.26 12.76
C PRO A 61 23.52 -6.76 11.46
N HIS A 62 24.49 -7.49 10.91
CA HIS A 62 25.13 -7.13 9.65
C HIS A 62 24.22 -7.43 8.46
N ILE A 63 23.53 -8.58 8.48
CA ILE A 63 22.50 -8.93 7.48
C ILE A 63 21.36 -7.93 7.55
N GLU A 64 20.87 -7.59 8.74
CA GLU A 64 19.80 -6.60 8.92
C GLU A 64 20.20 -5.21 8.39
N SER A 65 21.41 -4.74 8.71
CA SER A 65 21.92 -3.45 8.24
C SER A 65 22.08 -3.40 6.72
N PHE A 66 22.67 -4.45 6.14
CA PHE A 66 22.81 -4.58 4.68
C PHE A 66 21.44 -4.57 3.99
N ALA A 67 20.51 -5.34 4.51
CA ALA A 67 19.16 -5.45 3.94
C ALA A 67 18.40 -4.12 4.02
N LYS A 68 18.44 -3.42 5.15
CA LYS A 68 17.85 -2.07 5.28
C LYS A 68 18.43 -1.10 4.23
N SER A 69 19.73 -1.13 4.02
CA SER A 69 20.38 -0.27 3.01
C SER A 69 19.94 -0.65 1.59
N ALA A 70 19.84 -1.93 1.27
CA ALA A 70 19.42 -2.42 -0.04
C ALA A 70 17.94 -2.15 -0.33
N LEU A 71 17.09 -2.22 0.69
CA LEU A 71 15.64 -2.03 0.57
C LEU A 71 15.27 -0.58 0.24
N ASN A 72 15.99 0.42 0.76
CA ASN A 72 15.78 1.83 0.43
C ASN A 72 15.78 2.14 -1.08
N ALA A 73 16.44 1.31 -1.87
CA ALA A 73 16.46 1.44 -3.34
C ALA A 73 15.29 0.73 -4.03
N VAL A 74 14.61 -0.18 -3.34
CA VAL A 74 13.57 -1.06 -3.91
C VAL A 74 12.17 -0.53 -3.64
N PHE A 75 11.96 0.13 -2.49
CA PHE A 75 10.64 0.62 -2.07
C PHE A 75 10.25 1.92 -2.78
N ARG A 76 9.86 1.81 -4.06
CA ARG A 76 9.27 2.91 -4.82
C ARG A 76 8.12 2.37 -5.67
N SER A 77 6.87 2.68 -5.28
CA SER A 77 5.66 2.32 -6.05
C SER A 77 5.48 0.82 -6.26
N LEU A 78 5.34 0.05 -5.17
CA LEU A 78 5.25 -1.40 -5.20
C LEU A 78 3.87 -1.89 -5.67
N LYS A 79 3.76 -2.30 -6.93
CA LYS A 79 2.65 -3.13 -7.42
C LYS A 79 2.76 -4.56 -6.85
N THR A 80 1.68 -5.33 -6.93
CA THR A 80 1.67 -6.73 -6.49
C THR A 80 2.73 -7.58 -7.20
N SER A 81 3.03 -7.30 -8.48
CA SER A 81 4.11 -7.97 -9.22
C SER A 81 5.51 -7.67 -8.65
N GLU A 82 5.72 -6.46 -8.17
CA GLU A 82 6.99 -6.05 -7.56
C GLU A 82 7.14 -6.62 -6.15
N ILE A 83 6.02 -6.69 -5.39
CA ILE A 83 5.96 -7.41 -4.11
C ILE A 83 6.30 -8.88 -4.31
N ALA A 84 5.70 -9.55 -5.30
CA ALA A 84 6.04 -10.94 -5.64
C ALA A 84 7.52 -11.11 -6.00
N GLY A 85 8.10 -10.16 -6.73
CA GLY A 85 9.53 -10.11 -7.03
C GLY A 85 10.41 -9.93 -5.79
N LEU A 86 9.98 -9.13 -4.83
CA LEU A 86 10.64 -8.94 -3.54
C LEU A 86 10.59 -10.22 -2.69
N LEU A 87 9.42 -10.84 -2.59
CA LEU A 87 9.24 -12.10 -1.86
C LEU A 87 10.06 -13.25 -2.46
N ASN A 88 10.21 -13.29 -3.80
CA ASN A 88 11.08 -14.26 -4.47
C ASN A 88 12.56 -14.15 -4.06
N ARG A 89 13.00 -13.01 -3.53
CA ARG A 89 14.38 -12.84 -3.01
C ARG A 89 14.59 -13.55 -1.68
N PHE A 90 13.51 -13.84 -0.94
CA PHE A 90 13.55 -14.69 0.24
C PHE A 90 13.47 -16.18 -0.15
N SER A 91 12.45 -16.55 -0.94
CA SER A 91 12.23 -17.90 -1.42
C SER A 91 11.29 -17.89 -2.64
N PRO A 92 11.51 -18.75 -3.64
CA PRO A 92 10.51 -19.00 -4.68
C PRO A 92 9.14 -19.39 -4.12
N ASP A 93 9.10 -20.16 -3.02
CA ASP A 93 7.87 -20.61 -2.37
C ASP A 93 7.04 -19.42 -1.86
N TYR A 94 7.69 -18.37 -1.31
CA TYR A 94 7.01 -17.14 -0.87
C TYR A 94 6.33 -16.43 -2.03
N LYS A 95 7.01 -16.36 -3.18
CA LYS A 95 6.42 -15.79 -4.39
C LYS A 95 5.21 -16.59 -4.86
N GLU A 96 5.33 -17.93 -4.91
CA GLU A 96 4.27 -18.81 -5.37
C GLU A 96 3.05 -18.74 -4.44
N GLU A 97 3.28 -18.78 -3.14
CA GLU A 97 2.21 -18.65 -2.15
C GLU A 97 1.50 -17.29 -2.26
N PHE A 98 2.26 -16.19 -2.30
CA PHE A 98 1.69 -14.85 -2.47
C PHE A 98 0.88 -14.75 -3.77
N HIS A 99 1.45 -15.18 -4.88
CA HIS A 99 0.79 -15.16 -6.18
C HIS A 99 -0.49 -16.00 -6.18
N GLY A 100 -0.45 -17.19 -5.62
CA GLY A 100 -1.61 -18.10 -5.55
C GLY A 100 -2.77 -17.51 -4.73
N ARG A 101 -2.49 -16.63 -3.77
CA ARG A 101 -3.51 -16.00 -2.93
C ARG A 101 -4.02 -14.66 -3.47
N VAL A 102 -3.22 -13.98 -4.27
CA VAL A 102 -3.48 -12.59 -4.69
C VAL A 102 -3.92 -12.51 -6.16
N ALA A 103 -3.37 -13.34 -7.04
CA ALA A 103 -3.58 -13.21 -8.48
C ALA A 103 -5.06 -13.34 -8.88
N GLY A 104 -5.52 -12.37 -9.66
CA GLY A 104 -6.89 -12.30 -10.17
C GLY A 104 -7.93 -11.92 -9.13
N THR A 105 -7.53 -11.55 -7.91
CA THR A 105 -8.47 -11.08 -6.88
C THR A 105 -8.83 -9.60 -7.09
N ARG A 106 -9.97 -9.22 -6.53
CA ARG A 106 -10.39 -7.82 -6.50
C ARG A 106 -9.43 -6.95 -5.68
N ALA A 107 -8.89 -7.52 -4.60
CA ALA A 107 -7.88 -6.86 -3.78
C ALA A 107 -6.62 -6.50 -4.58
N GLU A 108 -6.13 -7.39 -5.44
CA GLU A 108 -5.02 -7.11 -6.35
C GLU A 108 -5.32 -5.94 -7.28
N THR A 109 -6.48 -5.97 -7.91
CA THR A 109 -6.90 -4.91 -8.82
C THR A 109 -6.94 -3.55 -8.11
N PHE A 110 -7.53 -3.50 -6.93
CA PHE A 110 -7.69 -2.26 -6.17
C PHE A 110 -6.38 -1.75 -5.59
N PHE A 111 -5.54 -2.62 -5.05
CA PHE A 111 -4.20 -2.26 -4.62
C PHE A 111 -3.39 -1.65 -5.77
N ASN A 112 -3.39 -2.30 -6.93
CA ASN A 112 -2.66 -1.83 -8.10
C ASN A 112 -3.23 -0.51 -8.65
N ASN A 113 -4.56 -0.29 -8.57
CA ASN A 113 -5.18 0.97 -8.97
C ASN A 113 -4.73 2.13 -8.08
N ILE A 114 -4.59 1.93 -6.76
CA ILE A 114 -4.05 2.92 -5.83
C ILE A 114 -2.61 3.28 -6.23
N VAL A 115 -1.75 2.29 -6.44
CA VAL A 115 -0.34 2.49 -6.80
C VAL A 115 -0.20 3.21 -8.16
N LEU A 116 -1.01 2.82 -9.15
CA LEU A 116 -1.04 3.47 -10.46
C LEU A 116 -1.58 4.90 -10.39
N GLY A 117 -2.62 5.13 -9.60
CA GLY A 117 -3.22 6.45 -9.40
C GLY A 117 -2.20 7.48 -8.91
N ARG A 118 -1.28 7.09 -8.04
CA ARG A 118 -0.17 7.96 -7.58
C ARG A 118 0.69 8.47 -8.75
N HIS A 119 1.00 7.63 -9.73
CA HIS A 119 1.80 8.04 -10.89
C HIS A 119 1.06 9.07 -11.74
N PHE A 120 -0.24 8.87 -11.97
CA PHE A 120 -1.05 9.83 -12.74
C PHE A 120 -1.22 11.15 -11.99
N THR A 121 -1.37 11.11 -10.66
CA THR A 121 -1.54 12.31 -9.83
C THR A 121 -0.29 13.19 -9.81
N ALA A 122 0.90 12.61 -9.94
CA ALA A 122 2.15 13.35 -9.97
C ALA A 122 2.38 14.09 -11.32
N HIS A 123 1.71 13.67 -12.40
CA HIS A 123 1.95 14.17 -13.76
C HIS A 123 0.75 14.85 -14.43
N SER A 124 -0.45 14.76 -13.86
CA SER A 124 -1.67 15.37 -14.43
C SER A 124 -2.56 15.98 -13.35
N LEU A 125 -3.19 17.11 -13.69
CA LEU A 125 -4.14 17.82 -12.80
C LEU A 125 -5.49 17.11 -12.63
N GLY A 126 -5.71 15.96 -13.27
CA GLY A 126 -6.95 15.19 -13.22
C GLY A 126 -6.72 13.78 -12.69
N SER A 127 -7.14 13.48 -11.46
CA SER A 127 -7.45 12.09 -11.10
C SER A 127 -8.93 11.87 -11.45
N ASN A 128 -9.22 10.83 -12.24
CA ASN A 128 -10.59 10.43 -12.54
C ASN A 128 -11.23 9.58 -11.42
N VAL A 129 -10.55 9.48 -10.26
CA VAL A 129 -10.99 8.68 -9.11
C VAL A 129 -11.67 9.61 -8.11
N THR A 130 -12.91 9.31 -7.76
CA THR A 130 -13.65 9.98 -6.69
C THR A 130 -13.16 9.53 -5.31
N LEU A 131 -13.47 10.32 -4.27
CA LEU A 131 -13.15 9.94 -2.89
C LEU A 131 -13.76 8.59 -2.53
N GLY A 132 -15.04 8.36 -2.87
CA GLY A 132 -15.75 7.11 -2.58
C GLY A 132 -15.13 5.89 -3.27
N GLU A 133 -14.66 6.05 -4.51
CA GLU A 133 -13.94 4.97 -5.22
C GLU A 133 -12.59 4.69 -4.56
N LEU A 134 -11.84 5.73 -4.17
CA LEU A 134 -10.55 5.57 -3.49
C LEU A 134 -10.72 4.85 -2.15
N VAL A 135 -11.74 5.21 -1.37
CA VAL A 135 -12.06 4.53 -0.11
C VAL A 135 -12.39 3.05 -0.37
N SER A 136 -13.20 2.76 -1.41
CA SER A 136 -13.52 1.38 -1.79
C SER A 136 -12.28 0.59 -2.21
N PHE A 137 -11.33 1.22 -2.92
CA PHE A 137 -10.07 0.58 -3.30
C PHE A 137 -9.21 0.29 -2.06
N TYR A 138 -9.16 1.21 -1.11
CA TYR A 138 -8.42 1.00 0.14
C TYR A 138 -9.03 -0.11 0.99
N GLU A 139 -10.36 -0.14 1.16
CA GLU A 139 -11.09 -1.11 1.99
C GLU A 139 -10.85 -2.58 1.58
N GLU A 140 -10.56 -2.83 0.33
CA GLU A 140 -10.21 -4.18 -0.15
C GLU A 140 -8.70 -4.33 -0.42
N GLY A 141 -8.07 -3.31 -0.99
CA GLY A 141 -6.65 -3.35 -1.38
C GLY A 141 -5.71 -3.57 -0.19
N HIS A 142 -6.03 -3.02 1.00
CA HIS A 142 -5.20 -3.18 2.19
C HIS A 142 -5.02 -4.64 2.63
N THR A 143 -5.91 -5.56 2.22
CA THR A 143 -5.81 -6.99 2.55
C THR A 143 -4.57 -7.65 1.93
N ILE A 144 -4.00 -7.05 0.87
CA ILE A 144 -2.71 -7.48 0.31
C ILE A 144 -1.60 -7.45 1.37
N LEU A 145 -1.62 -6.47 2.28
CA LEU A 145 -0.65 -6.38 3.38
C LEU A 145 -0.75 -7.56 4.35
N ASP A 146 -1.97 -8.05 4.60
CA ASP A 146 -2.19 -9.24 5.44
C ASP A 146 -1.57 -10.49 4.78
N VAL A 147 -1.75 -10.62 3.45
CA VAL A 147 -1.15 -11.73 2.71
C VAL A 147 0.38 -11.67 2.76
N VAL A 148 0.99 -10.47 2.58
CA VAL A 148 2.44 -10.31 2.69
C VAL A 148 2.94 -10.70 4.09
N LYS A 149 2.24 -10.25 5.13
CA LYS A 149 2.56 -10.56 6.53
C LYS A 149 2.54 -12.07 6.80
N GLU A 150 1.49 -12.75 6.35
CA GLU A 150 1.31 -14.19 6.54
C GLU A 150 2.34 -15.00 5.76
N VAL A 151 2.60 -14.66 4.48
CA VAL A 151 3.65 -15.30 3.66
C VAL A 151 5.03 -15.13 4.30
N CYS A 152 5.32 -13.96 4.89
CA CYS A 152 6.55 -13.73 5.63
C CYS A 152 6.59 -14.42 7.01
N ASN A 153 5.53 -15.12 7.43
CA ASN A 153 5.39 -15.76 8.74
C ASN A 153 5.58 -14.79 9.92
N ILE A 154 5.13 -13.54 9.75
CA ILE A 154 5.21 -12.53 10.81
C ILE A 154 3.97 -12.63 11.70
N THR A 155 4.15 -13.10 12.92
CA THR A 155 3.16 -13.01 13.98
C THR A 155 3.27 -11.67 14.71
N GLU A 156 2.14 -11.18 15.27
CA GLU A 156 2.09 -9.94 16.06
C GLU A 156 2.86 -10.03 17.35
#